data_194fcf6962db30601476f1ed8077f39d
#
_entry.id   194fcf6962db30601476f1ed8077f39d
#
_cell.length_a   1.000
_cell.length_b   1.000
_cell.length_c   1.000
_cell.angle_alpha   90.00
_cell.angle_beta   90.00
_cell.angle_gamma   90.00
#
_symmetry.space_group_name_H-M   'P 1'
#
loop_
_entity.id
_entity.type
_entity.pdbx_description
1 polymer ?
#
loop_
_entity_poly.entity_id
_entity_poly.type
_entity_poly.pdbx_seq_one_letter_code
_entity_poly.pdbx_strand_id
1 'polypeptide(L)'
;MKFGLSMPIRGPLANAADILTLAQKAEVLGYDYLTVADHIVVPTEISSDYPYSEDGQFPWSEGGSVECMEQFTLLSWLAGVTDKIALLTSVTVVPHRNPLFMAKSLATLDQLTKGRINFGCGAGWMREEFEALGLPPFDARGKVTNEYIAAIKAVWTETRPTFDGEFVKFNKIGMDPKPVQNPHPPIWIGGESLPAMRRTVALGDVWYPFGSNPKFRMDTLKTYKARVERLHGLADEAGRGPASIGLAYNCAFHTDQEQEHMDGGRLIFTGSPEQRAEDIKRFADAGTTSMII
;
A
#
# COMPACT_ATOMS: atom_id res chain seq x y z
N MET A 1 8.94 15.84 4.50
CA MET A 1 7.91 14.86 4.09
C MET A 1 8.24 14.37 2.69
N LYS A 2 8.04 13.09 2.41
CA LYS A 2 8.18 12.49 1.08
C LYS A 2 6.83 12.42 0.38
N PHE A 3 6.83 12.51 -0.96
CA PHE A 3 5.60 12.50 -1.76
C PHE A 3 5.60 11.36 -2.76
N GLY A 4 4.46 10.69 -2.89
CA GLY A 4 4.24 9.66 -3.90
C GLY A 4 3.11 10.04 -4.85
N LEU A 5 3.25 9.64 -6.11
CA LEU A 5 2.22 9.76 -7.13
C LEU A 5 1.60 8.39 -7.42
N SER A 6 0.27 8.32 -7.31
CA SER A 6 -0.48 7.12 -7.72
C SER A 6 -0.54 7.02 -9.24
N MET A 7 0.02 5.92 -9.79
CA MET A 7 0.00 5.68 -11.23
C MET A 7 -1.36 5.15 -11.67
N PRO A 8 -1.87 5.60 -12.83
CA PRO A 8 -3.12 5.09 -13.36
C PRO A 8 -2.94 3.63 -13.81
N ILE A 9 -3.73 2.73 -13.25
CA ILE A 9 -3.78 1.32 -13.68
C ILE A 9 -4.99 1.01 -14.54
N ARG A 10 -5.90 1.98 -14.71
CA ARG A 10 -7.15 1.92 -15.48
C ARG A 10 -7.53 3.28 -16.05
N GLY A 11 -8.51 3.24 -16.96
CA GLY A 11 -9.06 4.46 -17.58
C GLY A 11 -8.15 5.07 -18.66
N PRO A 12 -8.49 6.26 -19.16
CA PRO A 12 -7.86 6.82 -20.35
C PRO A 12 -6.34 7.00 -20.27
N LEU A 13 -5.81 7.26 -19.07
CA LEU A 13 -4.37 7.45 -18.86
C LEU A 13 -3.60 6.13 -18.61
N ALA A 14 -4.29 5.00 -18.50
CA ALA A 14 -3.66 3.69 -18.30
C ALA A 14 -3.17 3.10 -19.62
N ASN A 15 -2.29 3.81 -20.31
CA ASN A 15 -1.63 3.37 -21.54
C ASN A 15 -0.13 3.68 -21.46
N ALA A 16 0.65 3.00 -22.28
CA ALA A 16 2.12 3.07 -22.21
C ALA A 16 2.68 4.49 -22.36
N ALA A 17 2.10 5.31 -23.25
CA ALA A 17 2.61 6.67 -23.52
C ALA A 17 2.36 7.62 -22.35
N ASP A 18 1.14 7.61 -21.81
CA ASP A 18 0.78 8.50 -20.69
C ASP A 18 1.46 8.07 -19.40
N ILE A 19 1.51 6.77 -19.11
CA ILE A 19 2.22 6.25 -17.94
C ILE A 19 3.71 6.59 -17.99
N LEU A 20 4.37 6.45 -19.16
CA LEU A 20 5.76 6.85 -19.35
C LEU A 20 5.96 8.34 -19.06
N THR A 21 5.10 9.17 -19.64
CA THR A 21 5.16 10.62 -19.45
C THR A 21 4.97 11.01 -17.99
N LEU A 22 3.98 10.43 -17.31
CA LEU A 22 3.71 10.67 -15.90
C LEU A 22 4.88 10.24 -15.01
N ALA A 23 5.44 9.04 -15.24
CA ALA A 23 6.53 8.49 -14.44
C ALA A 23 7.78 9.37 -14.54
N GLN A 24 8.20 9.71 -15.75
CA GLN A 24 9.38 10.55 -15.98
C GLN A 24 9.18 11.98 -15.48
N LYS A 25 7.98 12.53 -15.67
CA LYS A 25 7.66 13.87 -15.16
C LYS A 25 7.61 13.91 -13.63
N ALA A 26 7.07 12.89 -12.97
CA ALA A 26 7.09 12.78 -11.52
C ALA A 26 8.53 12.74 -10.98
N GLU A 27 9.42 11.96 -11.62
CA GLU A 27 10.83 11.91 -11.23
C GLU A 27 11.53 13.26 -11.40
N VAL A 28 11.29 13.97 -12.51
CA VAL A 28 11.84 15.32 -12.75
C VAL A 28 11.31 16.35 -11.75
N LEU A 29 10.04 16.23 -11.36
CA LEU A 29 9.40 17.13 -10.38
C LEU A 29 9.82 16.81 -8.93
N GLY A 30 10.58 15.75 -8.69
CA GLY A 30 11.11 15.39 -7.39
C GLY A 30 10.14 14.63 -6.50
N TYR A 31 9.18 13.91 -7.06
CA TYR A 31 8.42 12.92 -6.28
C TYR A 31 9.34 11.82 -5.80
N ASP A 32 9.08 11.33 -4.58
CA ASP A 32 9.87 10.27 -3.95
C ASP A 32 9.41 8.87 -4.35
N TYR A 33 8.11 8.70 -4.66
CA TYR A 33 7.52 7.39 -4.97
C TYR A 33 6.61 7.44 -6.20
N LEU A 34 6.65 6.38 -7.02
CA LEU A 34 5.54 5.97 -7.88
C LEU A 34 4.84 4.81 -7.22
N THR A 35 3.50 4.85 -7.14
CA THR A 35 2.73 3.81 -6.48
C THR A 35 1.77 3.14 -7.44
N VAL A 36 1.61 1.82 -7.31
CA VAL A 36 0.74 1.02 -8.18
C VAL A 36 -0.21 0.20 -7.32
N ALA A 37 -1.52 0.32 -7.57
CA ALA A 37 -2.55 -0.47 -6.91
C ALA A 37 -2.59 -1.91 -7.45
N ASP A 38 -3.34 -2.80 -6.79
CA ASP A 38 -3.35 -4.23 -7.10
C ASP A 38 -4.77 -4.77 -7.26
N HIS A 39 -5.06 -5.25 -8.46
CA HIS A 39 -6.12 -6.19 -8.78
C HIS A 39 -5.60 -7.14 -9.87
N ILE A 40 -5.94 -8.42 -9.79
CA ILE A 40 -5.59 -9.42 -10.81
C ILE A 40 -6.78 -9.64 -11.74
N VAL A 41 -7.96 -9.83 -11.17
CA VAL A 41 -9.23 -9.92 -11.89
C VAL A 41 -10.27 -9.09 -11.14
N VAL A 42 -11.09 -8.36 -11.88
CA VAL A 42 -12.20 -7.60 -11.31
C VAL A 42 -13.50 -8.26 -11.78
N PRO A 43 -14.25 -8.94 -10.90
CA PRO A 43 -15.54 -9.50 -11.22
C PRO A 43 -16.53 -8.45 -11.70
N THR A 44 -17.42 -8.82 -12.62
CA THR A 44 -18.47 -7.92 -13.12
C THR A 44 -19.63 -7.74 -12.14
N GLU A 45 -19.79 -8.70 -11.23
CA GLU A 45 -20.75 -8.64 -10.14
C GLU A 45 -20.01 -8.69 -8.81
N ILE A 46 -20.12 -7.64 -8.01
CA ILE A 46 -19.44 -7.47 -6.74
C ILE A 46 -20.50 -7.25 -5.67
N SER A 47 -20.56 -8.16 -4.68
CA SER A 47 -21.43 -8.08 -3.51
C SER A 47 -20.67 -7.61 -2.27
N SER A 48 -19.34 -7.68 -2.30
CA SER A 48 -18.49 -7.22 -1.20
C SER A 48 -18.57 -5.70 -1.05
N ASP A 49 -18.76 -5.23 0.17
CA ASP A 49 -18.71 -3.79 0.47
C ASP A 49 -17.31 -3.23 0.23
N TYR A 50 -17.21 -2.19 -0.59
CA TYR A 50 -15.98 -1.43 -0.75
C TYR A 50 -15.69 -0.60 0.51
N PRO A 51 -14.54 -0.78 1.15
CA PRO A 51 -14.30 -0.20 2.47
C PRO A 51 -13.97 1.30 2.44
N TYR A 52 -13.86 1.92 1.26
CA TYR A 52 -13.37 3.29 1.09
C TYR A 52 -14.41 4.24 0.46
N SER A 53 -15.66 3.81 0.34
CA SER A 53 -16.82 4.63 -0.03
C SER A 53 -17.89 4.59 1.05
N GLU A 54 -18.68 5.65 1.16
CA GLU A 54 -19.76 5.75 2.15
C GLU A 54 -20.91 4.76 1.87
N ASP A 55 -21.17 4.49 0.61
CA ASP A 55 -22.25 3.62 0.13
C ASP A 55 -21.83 2.16 -0.06
N GLY A 56 -20.56 1.84 0.18
CA GLY A 56 -20.01 0.51 -0.06
C GLY A 56 -19.83 0.13 -1.52
N GLN A 57 -20.11 1.02 -2.46
CA GLN A 57 -19.99 0.75 -3.89
C GLN A 57 -18.54 0.88 -4.36
N PHE A 58 -18.11 -0.10 -5.16
CA PHE A 58 -16.79 -0.04 -5.77
C PHE A 58 -16.84 0.83 -7.04
N PRO A 59 -16.09 1.94 -7.11
CA PRO A 59 -16.23 2.91 -8.20
C PRO A 59 -15.92 2.36 -9.59
N TRP A 60 -15.25 1.20 -9.68
CA TRP A 60 -14.90 0.59 -10.96
C TRP A 60 -16.03 -0.26 -11.55
N SER A 61 -17.04 -0.61 -10.76
CA SER A 61 -18.22 -1.34 -11.25
C SER A 61 -19.12 -0.48 -12.14
N GLU A 62 -19.04 0.84 -12.02
CA GLU A 62 -19.79 1.75 -12.88
C GLU A 62 -19.17 1.80 -14.30
N GLY A 63 -19.96 1.44 -15.32
CA GLY A 63 -19.56 1.50 -16.74
C GLY A 63 -19.01 0.20 -17.33
N GLY A 64 -18.99 -0.92 -16.59
CA GLY A 64 -18.69 -2.26 -17.11
C GLY A 64 -17.25 -2.50 -17.57
N SER A 65 -16.33 -1.55 -17.37
CA SER A 65 -14.90 -1.77 -17.64
C SER A 65 -14.22 -2.35 -16.41
N VAL A 66 -13.70 -3.54 -16.57
CA VAL A 66 -12.91 -4.26 -15.55
C VAL A 66 -11.39 -4.21 -15.85
N GLU A 67 -10.99 -3.31 -16.74
CA GLU A 67 -9.59 -3.17 -17.13
C GLU A 67 -8.74 -2.68 -15.96
N CYS A 68 -7.68 -3.41 -15.65
CA CYS A 68 -6.60 -2.93 -14.79
C CYS A 68 -5.28 -3.56 -15.21
N MET A 69 -4.19 -2.80 -15.07
CA MET A 69 -2.84 -3.32 -15.32
C MET A 69 -2.36 -4.14 -14.11
N GLU A 70 -1.72 -5.29 -14.40
CA GLU A 70 -1.14 -6.13 -13.35
C GLU A 70 0.03 -5.40 -12.68
N GLN A 71 -0.01 -5.41 -11.34
CA GLN A 71 0.84 -4.58 -10.48
C GLN A 71 2.35 -4.81 -10.69
N PHE A 72 2.81 -6.06 -10.66
CA PHE A 72 4.25 -6.34 -10.75
C PHE A 72 4.80 -6.15 -12.15
N THR A 73 3.98 -6.41 -13.16
CA THR A 73 4.34 -6.14 -14.56
C THR A 73 4.52 -4.64 -14.77
N LEU A 74 3.58 -3.82 -14.30
CA LEU A 74 3.68 -2.37 -14.41
C LEU A 74 4.86 -1.82 -13.61
N LEU A 75 5.08 -2.29 -12.37
CA LEU A 75 6.24 -1.90 -11.57
C LEU A 75 7.57 -2.26 -12.26
N SER A 76 7.65 -3.43 -12.90
CA SER A 76 8.83 -3.86 -13.64
C SER A 76 9.12 -2.93 -14.82
N TRP A 77 8.06 -2.52 -15.52
CA TRP A 77 8.20 -1.57 -16.62
C TRP A 77 8.61 -0.18 -16.14
N LEU A 78 7.98 0.34 -15.07
CA LEU A 78 8.36 1.60 -14.43
C LEU A 78 9.81 1.59 -13.94
N ALA A 79 10.28 0.46 -13.41
CA ALA A 79 11.66 0.27 -12.99
C ALA A 79 12.66 0.48 -14.14
N GLY A 80 12.28 0.06 -15.36
CA GLY A 80 13.12 0.18 -16.55
C GLY A 80 13.11 1.56 -17.22
N VAL A 81 12.11 2.40 -16.91
CA VAL A 81 11.93 3.73 -17.54
C VAL A 81 12.18 4.91 -16.58
N THR A 82 12.59 4.62 -15.35
CA THR A 82 12.96 5.60 -14.31
C THR A 82 14.28 5.23 -13.64
N ASP A 83 15.01 6.22 -13.11
CA ASP A 83 16.36 6.01 -12.56
C ASP A 83 16.45 6.15 -11.04
N LYS A 84 15.70 7.07 -10.42
CA LYS A 84 15.88 7.48 -9.01
C LYS A 84 14.65 7.30 -8.15
N ILE A 85 13.47 7.56 -8.71
CA ILE A 85 12.21 7.52 -7.98
C ILE A 85 11.96 6.12 -7.42
N ALA A 86 11.56 6.03 -6.16
CA ALA A 86 11.24 4.74 -5.53
C ALA A 86 9.90 4.20 -6.06
N LEU A 87 9.76 2.89 -6.03
CA LEU A 87 8.58 2.17 -6.49
C LEU A 87 7.90 1.50 -5.30
N LEU A 88 6.61 1.76 -5.12
CA LEU A 88 5.82 1.26 -4.00
C LEU A 88 4.59 0.51 -4.50
N THR A 89 4.42 -0.72 -4.06
CA THR A 89 3.13 -1.40 -4.21
C THR A 89 2.09 -0.75 -3.28
N SER A 90 0.94 -0.33 -3.78
CA SER A 90 -0.01 0.50 -3.01
C SER A 90 -1.46 -0.01 -3.06
N VAL A 91 -1.77 -1.12 -2.47
CA VAL A 91 -0.91 -2.09 -1.81
C VAL A 91 -1.04 -3.43 -2.51
N THR A 92 -0.02 -4.29 -2.48
CA THR A 92 -0.19 -5.68 -2.92
C THR A 92 -1.21 -6.36 -2.02
N VAL A 93 -2.23 -6.97 -2.59
CA VAL A 93 -3.10 -7.89 -1.86
C VAL A 93 -2.33 -9.20 -1.67
N VAL A 94 -1.67 -9.30 -0.52
CA VAL A 94 -0.68 -10.35 -0.25
C VAL A 94 -1.21 -11.78 -0.49
N PRO A 95 -2.46 -12.13 -0.12
CA PRO A 95 -3.00 -13.45 -0.42
C PRO A 95 -3.21 -13.79 -1.90
N HIS A 96 -3.19 -12.80 -2.81
CA HIS A 96 -3.46 -13.02 -4.24
C HIS A 96 -2.39 -13.82 -4.97
N ARG A 97 -1.18 -13.91 -4.44
CA ARG A 97 -0.03 -14.58 -5.08
C ARG A 97 0.71 -15.49 -4.11
N ASN A 98 1.39 -16.49 -4.67
CA ASN A 98 2.29 -17.31 -3.88
C ASN A 98 3.41 -16.46 -3.23
N PRO A 99 3.65 -16.55 -1.91
CA PRO A 99 4.58 -15.69 -1.20
C PRO A 99 6.03 -15.85 -1.66
N LEU A 100 6.45 -17.04 -2.06
CA LEU A 100 7.81 -17.27 -2.56
C LEU A 100 8.01 -16.63 -3.94
N PHE A 101 6.98 -16.67 -4.79
CA PHE A 101 7.01 -15.98 -6.09
C PHE A 101 7.08 -14.45 -5.90
N MET A 102 6.26 -13.90 -5.00
CA MET A 102 6.33 -12.47 -4.65
C MET A 102 7.70 -12.08 -4.10
N ALA A 103 8.22 -12.84 -3.15
CA ALA A 103 9.53 -12.59 -2.58
C ALA A 103 10.63 -12.57 -3.65
N LYS A 104 10.58 -13.53 -4.58
CA LYS A 104 11.53 -13.63 -5.70
C LYS A 104 11.42 -12.45 -6.65
N SER A 105 10.20 -12.09 -7.05
CA SER A 105 9.94 -10.97 -7.95
C SER A 105 10.42 -9.65 -7.37
N LEU A 106 10.05 -9.36 -6.13
CA LEU A 106 10.44 -8.13 -5.45
C LEU A 106 11.95 -8.06 -5.18
N ALA A 107 12.59 -9.15 -4.78
CA ALA A 107 14.05 -9.19 -4.62
C ALA A 107 14.77 -8.96 -5.94
N THR A 108 14.26 -9.53 -7.03
CA THR A 108 14.82 -9.32 -8.38
C THR A 108 14.67 -7.86 -8.79
N LEU A 109 13.49 -7.27 -8.60
CA LEU A 109 13.24 -5.85 -8.88
C LEU A 109 14.14 -4.94 -8.02
N ASP A 110 14.33 -5.29 -6.75
CA ASP A 110 15.19 -4.53 -5.84
C ASP A 110 16.64 -4.53 -6.31
N GLN A 111 17.15 -5.68 -6.79
CA GLN A 111 18.47 -5.77 -7.42
C GLN A 111 18.57 -4.92 -8.70
N LEU A 112 17.61 -5.06 -9.62
CA LEU A 112 17.60 -4.35 -10.90
C LEU A 112 17.48 -2.83 -10.70
N THR A 113 16.77 -2.40 -9.67
CA THR A 113 16.56 -0.98 -9.33
C THR A 113 17.58 -0.43 -8.34
N LYS A 114 18.52 -1.26 -7.87
CA LYS A 114 19.54 -0.87 -6.88
C LYS A 114 18.92 -0.34 -5.57
N GLY A 115 17.86 -0.99 -5.08
CA GLY A 115 17.24 -0.68 -3.80
C GLY A 115 16.14 0.37 -3.84
N ARG A 116 15.37 0.49 -4.93
CA ARG A 116 14.25 1.43 -5.03
C ARG A 116 12.87 0.83 -4.66
N ILE A 117 12.80 -0.45 -4.32
CA ILE A 117 11.52 -1.13 -4.06
C ILE A 117 11.05 -0.88 -2.61
N ASN A 118 9.77 -0.60 -2.46
CA ASN A 118 9.04 -0.59 -1.20
C ASN A 118 7.83 -1.53 -1.32
N PHE A 119 7.65 -2.40 -0.35
CA PHE A 119 6.62 -3.43 -0.39
C PHE A 119 5.41 -3.02 0.46
N GLY A 120 4.42 -2.45 -0.16
CA GLY A 120 3.12 -2.17 0.47
C GLY A 120 2.22 -3.41 0.49
N CYS A 121 1.68 -3.74 1.65
CA CYS A 121 0.98 -4.98 1.94
C CYS A 121 -0.45 -4.73 2.42
N GLY A 122 -1.43 -5.35 1.79
CA GLY A 122 -2.83 -5.38 2.19
C GLY A 122 -3.39 -6.79 2.29
N ALA A 123 -4.51 -6.94 2.98
CA ALA A 123 -5.18 -8.23 3.13
C ALA A 123 -6.27 -8.48 2.07
N GLY A 124 -6.66 -7.46 1.32
CA GLY A 124 -7.77 -7.53 0.36
C GLY A 124 -9.14 -7.34 1.01
N TRP A 125 -10.12 -6.97 0.19
CA TRP A 125 -11.50 -6.68 0.62
C TRP A 125 -12.56 -7.38 -0.25
N MET A 126 -12.24 -7.75 -1.49
CA MET A 126 -13.15 -8.30 -2.49
C MET A 126 -13.15 -9.82 -2.44
N ARG A 127 -14.19 -10.42 -1.85
CA ARG A 127 -14.34 -11.88 -1.73
C ARG A 127 -14.38 -12.56 -3.09
N GLU A 128 -15.08 -11.96 -4.04
CA GLU A 128 -15.28 -12.51 -5.37
C GLU A 128 -13.97 -12.66 -6.14
N GLU A 129 -13.01 -11.75 -5.94
CA GLU A 129 -11.68 -11.87 -6.52
C GLU A 129 -10.90 -13.04 -5.90
N PHE A 130 -11.01 -13.25 -4.58
CA PHE A 130 -10.41 -14.41 -3.92
C PHE A 130 -10.97 -15.73 -4.45
N GLU A 131 -12.27 -15.81 -4.65
CA GLU A 131 -12.95 -17.01 -5.18
C GLU A 131 -12.55 -17.29 -6.62
N ALA A 132 -12.52 -16.26 -7.48
CA ALA A 132 -12.12 -16.37 -8.88
C ALA A 132 -10.67 -16.83 -9.03
N LEU A 133 -9.79 -16.44 -8.13
CA LEU A 133 -8.37 -16.82 -8.13
C LEU A 133 -8.11 -18.17 -7.43
N GLY A 134 -9.11 -18.81 -6.82
CA GLY A 134 -8.95 -20.08 -6.10
C GLY A 134 -8.03 -19.99 -4.87
N LEU A 135 -8.08 -18.87 -4.16
CA LEU A 135 -7.21 -18.56 -3.03
C LEU A 135 -7.66 -19.24 -1.71
N PRO A 136 -6.84 -19.21 -0.66
CA PRO A 136 -7.28 -19.58 0.68
C PRO A 136 -8.56 -18.83 1.08
N PRO A 137 -9.39 -19.39 2.00
CA PRO A 137 -10.68 -18.81 2.35
C PRO A 137 -10.57 -17.32 2.70
N PHE A 138 -11.45 -16.51 2.13
CA PHE A 138 -11.45 -15.05 2.32
C PHE A 138 -11.43 -14.64 3.80
N ASP A 139 -12.13 -15.37 4.66
CA ASP A 139 -12.17 -15.05 6.09
C ASP A 139 -10.85 -15.31 6.81
N ALA A 140 -9.97 -16.13 6.22
CA ALA A 140 -8.61 -16.35 6.71
C ALA A 140 -7.60 -15.31 6.18
N ARG A 141 -7.99 -14.40 5.26
CA ARG A 141 -7.08 -13.47 4.55
C ARG A 141 -6.11 -12.71 5.45
N GLY A 142 -6.57 -12.31 6.65
CA GLY A 142 -5.72 -11.62 7.62
C GLY A 142 -4.60 -12.51 8.17
N LYS A 143 -4.89 -13.79 8.46
CA LYS A 143 -3.89 -14.77 8.90
C LYS A 143 -2.93 -15.12 7.78
N VAL A 144 -3.47 -15.38 6.56
CA VAL A 144 -2.67 -15.63 5.35
C VAL A 144 -1.69 -14.48 5.09
N THR A 145 -2.17 -13.23 5.18
CA THR A 145 -1.32 -12.05 5.02
C THR A 145 -0.16 -12.02 6.03
N ASN A 146 -0.46 -12.27 7.31
CA ASN A 146 0.57 -12.27 8.35
C ASN A 146 1.62 -13.35 8.09
N GLU A 147 1.17 -14.56 7.77
CA GLU A 147 2.06 -15.70 7.53
C GLU A 147 2.90 -15.49 6.26
N TYR A 148 2.30 -15.00 5.18
CA TYR A 148 3.01 -14.73 3.94
C TYR A 148 4.07 -13.65 4.09
N ILE A 149 3.78 -12.55 4.80
CA ILE A 149 4.78 -11.51 5.10
C ILE A 149 5.95 -12.10 5.92
N ALA A 150 5.65 -12.92 6.94
CA ALA A 150 6.69 -13.56 7.73
C ALA A 150 7.56 -14.51 6.90
N ALA A 151 6.93 -15.32 6.03
CA ALA A 151 7.64 -16.21 5.12
C ALA A 151 8.52 -15.44 4.11
N ILE A 152 8.03 -14.33 3.56
CA ILE A 152 8.78 -13.42 2.68
C ILE A 152 9.99 -12.85 3.40
N LYS A 153 9.82 -12.35 4.64
CA LYS A 153 10.96 -11.86 5.44
C LYS A 153 12.00 -12.95 5.66
N ALA A 154 11.60 -14.15 6.02
CA ALA A 154 12.51 -15.28 6.24
C ALA A 154 13.35 -15.57 4.99
N VAL A 155 12.73 -15.67 3.81
CA VAL A 155 13.48 -15.95 2.57
C VAL A 155 14.33 -14.78 2.10
N TRP A 156 14.03 -13.54 2.49
CA TRP A 156 14.88 -12.39 2.18
C TRP A 156 16.11 -12.29 3.07
N THR A 157 15.98 -12.66 4.35
CA THR A 157 17.02 -12.41 5.36
C THR A 157 17.86 -13.64 5.73
N GLU A 158 17.32 -14.85 5.57
CA GLU A 158 18.01 -16.09 5.95
C GLU A 158 18.63 -16.79 4.74
N THR A 159 19.76 -17.46 4.93
CA THR A 159 20.47 -18.17 3.84
C THR A 159 19.74 -19.44 3.40
N ARG A 160 19.22 -20.21 4.34
CA ARG A 160 18.47 -21.45 4.10
C ARG A 160 17.26 -21.53 5.03
N PRO A 161 16.26 -20.66 4.81
CA PRO A 161 15.10 -20.60 5.69
C PRO A 161 14.29 -21.88 5.67
N THR A 162 13.72 -22.18 6.82
CA THR A 162 12.67 -23.18 7.01
C THR A 162 11.46 -22.46 7.59
N PHE A 163 10.29 -22.74 7.06
CA PHE A 163 9.05 -22.13 7.51
C PHE A 163 7.95 -23.20 7.59
N ASP A 164 7.29 -23.31 8.73
CA ASP A 164 6.22 -24.30 8.99
C ASP A 164 4.95 -23.58 9.41
N GLY A 165 4.29 -22.93 8.47
CA GLY A 165 3.02 -22.23 8.65
C GLY A 165 1.80 -23.09 8.36
N GLU A 166 0.63 -22.52 8.53
CA GLU A 166 -0.67 -23.13 8.16
C GLU A 166 -0.87 -23.08 6.63
N PHE A 167 -0.49 -21.97 5.98
CA PHE A 167 -0.77 -21.69 4.57
C PHE A 167 0.46 -21.80 3.67
N VAL A 168 1.66 -21.76 4.22
CA VAL A 168 2.91 -21.95 3.48
C VAL A 168 3.92 -22.72 4.30
N LYS A 169 4.53 -23.72 3.66
CA LYS A 169 5.57 -24.56 4.28
C LYS A 169 6.73 -24.74 3.31
N PHE A 170 7.95 -24.64 3.83
CA PHE A 170 9.16 -24.99 3.10
C PHE A 170 10.29 -25.35 4.07
N ASN A 171 11.25 -26.14 3.58
CA ASN A 171 12.34 -26.63 4.38
C ASN A 171 13.69 -26.38 3.68
N LYS A 172 14.55 -25.58 4.30
CA LYS A 172 15.94 -25.30 3.87
C LYS A 172 16.05 -24.92 2.39
N ILE A 173 15.18 -24.04 1.91
CA ILE A 173 15.23 -23.57 0.53
C ILE A 173 16.29 -22.47 0.37
N GLY A 174 16.87 -22.39 -0.84
CA GLY A 174 17.66 -21.22 -1.25
C GLY A 174 16.82 -20.29 -2.11
N MET A 175 16.96 -18.98 -1.88
CA MET A 175 16.36 -17.96 -2.73
C MET A 175 17.35 -16.82 -2.96
N ASP A 176 17.97 -16.82 -4.14
CA ASP A 176 18.86 -15.78 -4.62
C ASP A 176 18.36 -15.23 -5.96
N PRO A 177 18.59 -13.95 -6.27
CA PRO A 177 19.28 -12.97 -5.41
C PRO A 177 18.46 -12.59 -4.18
N LYS A 178 19.16 -12.21 -3.10
CA LYS A 178 18.53 -11.48 -1.98
C LYS A 178 18.26 -10.05 -2.44
N PRO A 179 17.37 -9.31 -1.76
CA PRO A 179 17.28 -7.86 -1.96
C PRO A 179 18.63 -7.17 -1.73
N VAL A 180 18.83 -6.02 -2.38
CA VAL A 180 19.97 -5.14 -2.12
C VAL A 180 19.78 -4.40 -0.80
N GLN A 181 18.54 -4.05 -0.48
CA GLN A 181 18.21 -3.36 0.76
C GLN A 181 18.38 -4.30 1.97
N ASN A 182 18.98 -3.78 3.04
CA ASN A 182 19.26 -4.52 4.25
C ASN A 182 18.46 -3.92 5.44
N PRO A 183 17.72 -4.71 6.21
CA PRO A 183 17.61 -6.19 6.13
C PRO A 183 16.72 -6.67 4.97
N HIS A 184 15.86 -5.85 4.40
CA HIS A 184 14.96 -6.11 3.28
C HIS A 184 14.31 -4.80 2.79
N PRO A 185 13.63 -4.80 1.63
CA PRO A 185 12.80 -3.67 1.20
C PRO A 185 11.80 -3.26 2.30
N PRO A 186 11.61 -1.96 2.57
CA PRO A 186 10.67 -1.50 3.60
C PRO A 186 9.26 -2.06 3.37
N ILE A 187 8.67 -2.60 4.44
CA ILE A 187 7.32 -3.20 4.41
C ILE A 187 6.32 -2.17 4.95
N TRP A 188 5.43 -1.72 4.08
CA TRP A 188 4.38 -0.76 4.39
C TRP A 188 3.06 -1.51 4.60
N ILE A 189 2.43 -1.37 5.74
CA ILE A 189 1.17 -2.07 6.03
C ILE A 189 -0.01 -1.14 5.80
N GLY A 190 -0.82 -1.49 4.80
CA GLY A 190 -2.07 -0.80 4.51
C GLY A 190 -3.20 -1.21 5.46
N GLY A 191 -4.10 -0.25 5.69
CA GLY A 191 -5.32 -0.45 6.44
C GLY A 191 -5.35 0.21 7.82
N GLU A 192 -6.57 0.48 8.26
CA GLU A 192 -6.90 1.33 9.43
C GLU A 192 -7.42 0.51 10.62
N SER A 193 -7.76 -0.75 10.38
CA SER A 193 -8.34 -1.64 11.38
C SER A 193 -7.32 -2.05 12.46
N LEU A 194 -7.82 -2.44 13.63
CA LEU A 194 -6.95 -2.94 14.70
C LEU A 194 -6.07 -4.14 14.27
N PRO A 195 -6.55 -5.13 13.48
CA PRO A 195 -5.68 -6.15 12.92
C PRO A 195 -4.58 -5.62 12.01
N ALA A 196 -4.84 -4.58 11.20
CA ALA A 196 -3.82 -3.94 10.36
C ALA A 196 -2.77 -3.21 11.21
N MET A 197 -3.18 -2.46 12.23
CA MET A 197 -2.24 -1.82 13.17
C MET A 197 -1.37 -2.84 13.91
N ARG A 198 -1.94 -3.94 14.41
CA ARG A 198 -1.18 -5.03 15.04
C ARG A 198 -0.20 -5.68 14.06
N ARG A 199 -0.59 -5.85 12.79
CA ARG A 199 0.31 -6.34 11.74
C ARG A 199 1.46 -5.36 11.50
N THR A 200 1.18 -4.05 11.49
CA THR A 200 2.22 -3.02 11.37
C THR A 200 3.22 -3.16 12.50
N VAL A 201 2.77 -3.26 13.74
CA VAL A 201 3.63 -3.41 14.91
C VAL A 201 4.47 -4.69 14.85
N ALA A 202 3.89 -5.81 14.42
CA ALA A 202 4.57 -7.10 14.41
C ALA A 202 5.52 -7.29 13.21
N LEU A 203 5.17 -6.80 12.03
CA LEU A 203 5.79 -7.21 10.77
C LEU A 203 6.22 -6.05 9.87
N GLY A 204 5.61 -4.86 10.02
CA GLY A 204 5.80 -3.73 9.12
C GLY A 204 6.86 -2.75 9.59
N ASP A 205 7.32 -1.92 8.68
CA ASP A 205 8.23 -0.79 8.93
C ASP A 205 7.49 0.55 8.86
N VAL A 206 6.38 0.61 8.10
CA VAL A 206 5.58 1.80 7.91
C VAL A 206 4.10 1.46 8.04
N TRP A 207 3.35 2.25 8.78
CA TRP A 207 1.88 2.23 8.74
C TRP A 207 1.38 3.12 7.61
N TYR A 208 0.54 2.55 6.74
CA TYR A 208 0.07 3.20 5.52
C TYR A 208 -1.46 3.12 5.40
N PRO A 209 -2.19 3.95 6.15
CA PRO A 209 -3.63 4.01 6.09
C PRO A 209 -4.14 4.76 4.86
N PHE A 210 -5.39 4.46 4.49
CA PHE A 210 -6.14 5.16 3.47
C PHE A 210 -7.10 6.16 4.12
N GLY A 211 -7.01 7.45 3.77
CA GLY A 211 -7.70 8.52 4.48
C GLY A 211 -9.22 8.51 4.43
N SER A 212 -9.82 7.90 3.39
CA SER A 212 -11.26 7.96 3.13
C SER A 212 -12.10 6.82 3.71
N ASN A 213 -11.52 5.94 4.57
CA ASN A 213 -12.30 4.84 5.13
C ASN A 213 -13.38 5.34 6.12
N PRO A 214 -14.69 5.23 5.82
CA PRO A 214 -15.76 5.77 6.67
C PRO A 214 -15.87 5.10 8.04
N LYS A 215 -15.43 3.83 8.17
CA LYS A 215 -15.42 3.10 9.46
C LYS A 215 -14.26 3.54 10.37
N PHE A 216 -13.21 4.10 9.79
CA PHE A 216 -11.98 4.48 10.49
C PHE A 216 -11.51 5.86 10.04
N ARG A 217 -12.39 6.85 10.11
CA ARG A 217 -12.15 8.20 9.57
C ARG A 217 -10.82 8.79 10.02
N MET A 218 -10.10 9.31 9.06
CA MET A 218 -8.88 10.10 9.23
C MET A 218 -8.90 11.35 8.34
N ASP A 219 -10.10 11.85 8.09
CA ASP A 219 -10.46 13.01 7.29
C ASP A 219 -10.33 14.33 8.05
N THR A 220 -9.82 14.28 9.27
CA THR A 220 -9.41 15.44 10.07
C THR A 220 -8.07 15.15 10.75
N LEU A 221 -7.31 16.20 11.06
CA LEU A 221 -6.07 16.05 11.83
C LEU A 221 -6.30 15.42 13.21
N LYS A 222 -7.45 15.70 13.83
CA LYS A 222 -7.83 15.16 15.14
C LYS A 222 -8.02 13.64 15.07
N THR A 223 -8.80 13.17 14.10
CA THR A 223 -9.08 11.74 13.91
C THR A 223 -7.81 10.98 13.50
N TYR A 224 -6.97 11.57 12.65
CA TYR A 224 -5.66 11.01 12.29
C TYR A 224 -4.74 10.85 13.51
N LYS A 225 -4.56 11.92 14.31
CA LYS A 225 -3.72 11.86 15.54
C LYS A 225 -4.20 10.79 16.51
N ALA A 226 -5.49 10.65 16.74
CA ALA A 226 -6.04 9.61 17.61
C ALA A 226 -5.70 8.19 17.12
N ARG A 227 -5.65 7.98 15.80
CA ARG A 227 -5.23 6.70 15.21
C ARG A 227 -3.72 6.46 15.38
N VAL A 228 -2.91 7.49 15.20
CA VAL A 228 -1.46 7.41 15.44
C VAL A 228 -1.17 7.08 16.91
N GLU A 229 -1.84 7.75 17.85
CA GLU A 229 -1.73 7.45 19.30
C GLU A 229 -2.11 6.00 19.61
N ARG A 230 -3.17 5.49 18.97
CA ARG A 230 -3.56 4.08 19.12
C ARG A 230 -2.49 3.12 18.59
N LEU A 231 -1.88 3.42 17.44
CA LEU A 231 -0.78 2.64 16.89
C LEU A 231 0.43 2.64 17.83
N HIS A 232 0.78 3.81 18.35
CA HIS A 232 1.91 3.96 19.28
C HIS A 232 1.67 3.18 20.58
N GLY A 233 0.45 3.23 21.13
CA GLY A 233 0.10 2.41 22.30
C GLY A 233 0.25 0.90 22.05
N LEU A 234 -0.15 0.42 20.87
CA LEU A 234 0.06 -0.99 20.49
C LEU A 234 1.55 -1.34 20.32
N ALA A 235 2.36 -0.41 19.84
CA ALA A 235 3.78 -0.61 19.71
C ALA A 235 4.45 -0.72 21.11
N ASP A 236 4.09 0.17 22.03
CA ASP A 236 4.56 0.14 23.42
C ASP A 236 4.14 -1.14 24.14
N GLU A 237 2.87 -1.56 24.01
CA GLU A 237 2.36 -2.83 24.54
C GLU A 237 3.16 -4.04 24.03
N ALA A 238 3.67 -3.98 22.80
CA ALA A 238 4.50 -5.03 22.18
C ALA A 238 5.99 -4.88 22.47
N GLY A 239 6.42 -3.89 23.25
CA GLY A 239 7.82 -3.60 23.51
C GLY A 239 8.60 -3.06 22.31
N ARG A 240 7.89 -2.56 21.31
CA ARG A 240 8.46 -1.93 20.10
C ARG A 240 8.36 -0.41 20.24
N GLY A 241 9.49 0.30 20.21
CA GLY A 241 9.48 1.76 20.28
C GLY A 241 8.67 2.38 19.13
N PRO A 242 7.69 3.25 19.41
CA PRO A 242 6.82 3.85 18.39
C PRO A 242 7.58 4.55 17.27
N ALA A 243 8.69 5.22 17.59
CA ALA A 243 9.56 5.91 16.63
C ALA A 243 10.21 4.99 15.57
N SER A 244 10.17 3.66 15.77
CA SER A 244 10.66 2.69 14.79
C SER A 244 9.66 2.41 13.67
N ILE A 245 8.44 2.95 13.75
CA ILE A 245 7.38 2.77 12.77
C ILE A 245 7.19 4.09 12.02
N GLY A 246 7.47 4.07 10.71
CA GLY A 246 7.18 5.20 9.84
C GLY A 246 5.67 5.43 9.70
N LEU A 247 5.28 6.68 9.54
CA LEU A 247 3.89 7.07 9.31
C LEU A 247 3.73 7.58 7.89
N ALA A 248 2.91 6.91 7.11
CA ALA A 248 2.49 7.36 5.78
C ALA A 248 0.99 7.66 5.78
N TYR A 249 0.53 8.39 4.78
CA TYR A 249 -0.89 8.68 4.58
C TYR A 249 -1.24 8.63 3.11
N ASN A 250 -2.25 7.86 2.75
CA ASN A 250 -2.80 7.89 1.40
C ASN A 250 -3.92 8.92 1.36
N CYS A 251 -3.64 10.02 0.65
CA CYS A 251 -4.58 11.10 0.42
C CYS A 251 -5.44 10.77 -0.81
N ALA A 252 -6.40 9.88 -0.64
CA ALA A 252 -7.26 9.41 -1.72
C ALA A 252 -8.13 10.49 -2.34
N PHE A 253 -8.34 11.57 -1.62
CA PHE A 253 -9.18 12.66 -2.06
C PHE A 253 -8.45 14.00 -1.89
N HIS A 254 -8.25 14.70 -3.00
CA HIS A 254 -7.71 16.05 -3.04
C HIS A 254 -8.30 16.80 -4.23
N THR A 255 -8.58 18.08 -4.06
CA THR A 255 -9.12 18.93 -5.12
C THR A 255 -8.76 20.38 -4.89
N ASP A 256 -8.72 21.17 -5.97
CA ASP A 256 -8.56 22.63 -5.91
C ASP A 256 -9.86 23.36 -5.56
N GLN A 257 -10.98 22.65 -5.53
CA GLN A 257 -12.26 23.17 -5.08
C GLN A 257 -12.41 22.92 -3.58
N GLU A 258 -12.72 23.99 -2.81
CA GLU A 258 -13.02 23.83 -1.39
C GLU A 258 -14.29 23.01 -1.21
N GLN A 259 -14.22 21.99 -0.36
CA GLN A 259 -15.36 21.15 0.01
C GLN A 259 -15.63 21.24 1.50
N GLU A 260 -16.90 21.15 1.86
CA GLU A 260 -17.33 21.14 3.23
C GLU A 260 -17.20 19.75 3.84
N HIS A 261 -16.65 19.69 5.06
CA HIS A 261 -16.62 18.46 5.85
C HIS A 261 -18.00 18.24 6.48
N MET A 262 -18.42 16.98 6.63
CA MET A 262 -19.73 16.62 7.19
C MET A 262 -20.04 17.20 8.59
N ASP A 263 -19.00 17.43 9.38
CA ASP A 263 -19.12 18.05 10.71
C ASP A 263 -18.99 19.58 10.66
N GLY A 264 -19.02 20.17 9.47
CA GLY A 264 -18.80 21.61 9.21
C GLY A 264 -17.32 21.97 9.03
N GLY A 265 -17.11 23.12 8.40
CA GLY A 265 -15.77 23.58 8.04
C GLY A 265 -15.21 22.93 6.78
N ARG A 266 -13.99 23.28 6.41
CA ARG A 266 -13.35 22.78 5.19
C ARG A 266 -12.87 21.34 5.35
N LEU A 267 -13.13 20.50 4.36
CA LEU A 267 -12.53 19.17 4.24
C LEU A 267 -11.02 19.33 3.97
N ILE A 268 -10.19 18.60 4.70
CA ILE A 268 -8.72 18.63 4.51
C ILE A 268 -8.32 18.21 3.10
N PHE A 269 -7.20 18.75 2.62
CA PHE A 269 -6.65 18.55 1.27
C PHE A 269 -7.54 19.06 0.14
N THR A 270 -8.52 19.92 0.43
CA THR A 270 -9.35 20.61 -0.56
C THR A 270 -9.11 22.13 -0.51
N GLY A 271 -9.42 22.84 -1.59
CA GLY A 271 -9.28 24.29 -1.69
C GLY A 271 -7.95 24.75 -2.31
N SER A 272 -7.54 25.97 -1.98
CA SER A 272 -6.38 26.61 -2.60
C SER A 272 -5.07 25.83 -2.37
N PRO A 273 -4.03 26.05 -3.19
CA PRO A 273 -2.70 25.46 -2.95
C PRO A 273 -2.16 25.75 -1.55
N GLU A 274 -2.39 26.96 -1.02
CA GLU A 274 -1.93 27.37 0.31
C GLU A 274 -2.65 26.59 1.42
N GLN A 275 -3.96 26.42 1.29
CA GLN A 275 -4.77 25.62 2.23
C GLN A 275 -4.31 24.16 2.26
N ARG A 276 -4.08 23.57 1.10
CA ARG A 276 -3.58 22.19 0.99
C ARG A 276 -2.16 22.06 1.54
N ALA A 277 -1.29 23.03 1.28
CA ALA A 277 0.06 23.05 1.83
C ALA A 277 0.06 23.14 3.36
N GLU A 278 -0.85 23.92 3.95
CA GLU A 278 -1.00 23.99 5.40
C GLU A 278 -1.50 22.67 5.99
N ASP A 279 -2.45 22.00 5.35
CA ASP A 279 -2.88 20.65 5.78
C ASP A 279 -1.71 19.64 5.74
N ILE A 280 -0.94 19.64 4.68
CA ILE A 280 0.27 18.80 4.54
C ILE A 280 1.25 19.07 5.69
N LYS A 281 1.50 20.33 5.99
CA LYS A 281 2.38 20.74 7.10
C LYS A 281 1.87 20.24 8.44
N ARG A 282 0.57 20.39 8.71
CA ARG A 282 -0.07 19.88 9.95
C ARG A 282 0.09 18.36 10.11
N PHE A 283 0.00 17.60 9.00
CA PHE A 283 0.23 16.15 9.02
C PHE A 283 1.73 15.84 9.23
N ALA A 284 2.64 16.61 8.63
CA ALA A 284 4.07 16.50 8.90
C ALA A 284 4.39 16.74 10.38
N ASP A 285 3.83 17.79 10.97
CA ASP A 285 3.99 18.13 12.39
C ASP A 285 3.38 17.05 13.32
N ALA A 286 2.43 16.27 12.81
CA ALA A 286 1.88 15.09 13.50
C ALA A 286 2.72 13.81 13.31
N GLY A 287 3.89 13.91 12.66
CA GLY A 287 4.82 12.80 12.48
C GLY A 287 4.69 12.04 11.15
N THR A 288 3.79 12.46 10.25
CA THR A 288 3.67 11.84 8.92
C THR A 288 4.96 12.10 8.13
N THR A 289 5.59 11.03 7.65
CA THR A 289 6.84 11.10 6.89
C THR A 289 6.64 10.99 5.38
N SER A 290 5.54 10.39 4.96
CA SER A 290 5.22 10.18 3.54
C SER A 290 3.74 10.40 3.26
N MET A 291 3.43 11.05 2.13
CA MET A 291 2.07 11.26 1.65
C MET A 291 1.95 10.82 0.20
N ILE A 292 0.95 9.99 -0.09
CA ILE A 292 0.66 9.50 -1.45
C ILE A 292 -0.60 10.21 -1.96
N ILE A 293 -0.52 10.76 -3.16
CA ILE A 293 -1.57 11.52 -3.83
C ILE A 293 -1.88 10.96 -5.20
#